data_5b20ea6ee5ff07112d6c99fef012f4c0
#
_entry.id   5b20ea6ee5ff07112d6c99fef012f4c0
#
_cell.length_a   1.000
_cell.length_b   1.000
_cell.length_c   1.000
_cell.angle_alpha   90.00
_cell.angle_beta   90.00
_cell.angle_gamma   90.00
#
_symmetry.space_group_name_H-M   'P 1'
#
loop_
_entity.id
_entity.type
_entity.pdbx_description
1 polymer ?
#
loop_
_entity_poly.entity_id
_entity_poly.type
_entity_poly.pdbx_seq_one_letter_code
_entity_poly.pdbx_strand_id
1 'polypeptide(L)'
;GVQTCALPISPVTALHGDGSTTVAALAYDSRAVTRSDCFFATRGTQSDGHDFIPDAVAKGASAVVCEQLPAETAHGVAYVVVPDAAGTLADMAAAFYGHPSRELKLVGITGTNGKTTTATLLYDLVRALGYKAGLVSTVVYKVGERIVEATHTTPDPVRLNAMMREMADEGCEYCFM
;
A
#
# COMPACT_ATOMS: atom_id res chain seq x y z
N GLY A 1 8.04 14.69 4.52
CA GLY A 1 6.61 14.42 4.42
C GLY A 1 6.18 14.54 2.97
N VAL A 2 5.48 13.56 2.46
CA VAL A 2 4.92 13.60 1.11
C VAL A 2 3.54 14.24 1.20
N GLN A 3 3.31 15.33 0.46
CA GLN A 3 2.00 15.92 0.33
C GLN A 3 1.17 15.05 -0.60
N THR A 4 0.31 14.21 -0.04
CA THR A 4 -0.56 13.34 -0.82
C THR A 4 -1.93 14.01 -0.94
N CYS A 5 -2.18 14.66 -2.07
CA CYS A 5 -3.52 15.11 -2.40
C CYS A 5 -4.29 13.93 -3.01
N ALA A 6 -5.26 13.39 -2.29
CA ALA A 6 -6.09 12.28 -2.77
C ALA A 6 -7.01 12.67 -3.96
N LEU A 7 -7.32 13.95 -4.09
CA LEU A 7 -8.27 14.48 -5.06
C LEU A 7 -8.00 14.12 -6.54
N PRO A 8 -6.75 14.09 -7.04
CA PRO A 8 -6.49 13.68 -8.43
C PRO A 8 -6.30 12.16 -8.61
N ILE A 9 -6.28 11.36 -7.53
CA ILE A 9 -5.89 9.94 -7.56
C ILE A 9 -7.12 9.03 -7.57
N SER A 10 -8.14 9.36 -6.76
CA SER A 10 -9.36 8.56 -6.62
C SER A 10 -10.59 9.46 -6.53
N PRO A 11 -11.79 8.97 -6.88
CA PRO A 11 -13.03 9.72 -6.71
C PRO A 11 -13.25 10.09 -5.23
N VAL A 12 -13.37 11.38 -4.93
CA VAL A 12 -13.69 11.88 -3.59
C VAL A 12 -15.13 12.35 -3.57
N THR A 13 -15.92 11.84 -2.63
CA THR A 13 -17.32 12.21 -2.44
C THR A 13 -17.45 13.46 -1.58
N ALA A 14 -16.66 13.56 -0.50
CA ALA A 14 -16.62 14.71 0.38
C ALA A 14 -15.25 14.86 1.07
N LEU A 15 -14.92 16.08 1.43
CA LEU A 15 -13.74 16.41 2.23
C LEU A 15 -14.17 17.25 3.43
N HIS A 16 -13.81 16.84 4.63
CA HIS A 16 -14.00 17.56 5.87
C HIS A 16 -12.65 17.82 6.53
N GLY A 17 -12.39 19.07 6.92
CA GLY A 17 -11.11 19.51 7.47
C GLY A 17 -10.17 20.08 6.40
N ASP A 18 -8.88 20.15 6.70
CA ASP A 18 -7.87 20.76 5.84
C ASP A 18 -7.34 19.79 4.80
N GLY A 19 -7.70 19.99 3.53
CA GLY A 19 -7.24 19.18 2.40
C GLY A 19 -5.76 19.34 2.07
N SER A 20 -5.05 20.29 2.69
CA SER A 20 -3.59 20.45 2.54
C SER A 20 -2.79 19.67 3.58
N THR A 21 -3.46 18.86 4.41
CA THR A 21 -2.82 18.05 5.44
C THR A 21 -1.75 17.15 4.85
N THR A 22 -0.53 17.24 5.41
CA THR A 22 0.59 16.38 5.03
C THR A 22 0.57 15.09 5.86
N VAL A 23 0.78 13.96 5.22
CA VAL A 23 0.82 12.65 5.88
C VAL A 23 2.22 12.05 5.85
N ALA A 24 2.59 11.34 6.91
CA ALA A 24 3.90 10.70 7.06
C ALA A 24 3.92 9.28 6.49
N ALA A 25 2.84 8.53 6.69
CA ALA A 25 2.68 7.17 6.19
C ALA A 25 1.20 6.83 5.96
N LEU A 26 0.95 5.69 5.32
CA LEU A 26 -0.38 5.14 5.09
C LEU A 26 -0.57 3.92 6.00
N ALA A 27 -1.67 3.89 6.74
CA ALA A 27 -2.02 2.81 7.65
C ALA A 27 -3.46 2.36 7.42
N TYR A 28 -3.70 1.04 7.41
CA TYR A 28 -5.04 0.43 7.36
C TYR A 28 -5.33 -0.42 8.60
N ASP A 29 -4.32 -0.62 9.46
CA ASP A 29 -4.45 -1.22 10.79
C ASP A 29 -4.31 -0.12 11.84
N SER A 30 -5.38 0.15 12.61
CA SER A 30 -5.38 1.18 13.64
C SER A 30 -4.33 0.95 14.74
N ARG A 31 -3.88 -0.31 14.91
CA ARG A 31 -2.82 -0.65 15.88
C ARG A 31 -1.45 -0.13 15.46
N ALA A 32 -1.21 -0.04 14.14
CA ALA A 32 0.04 0.41 13.55
C ALA A 32 0.09 1.92 13.33
N VAL A 33 -1.01 2.64 13.50
CA VAL A 33 -1.08 4.09 13.34
C VAL A 33 -0.13 4.80 14.28
N THR A 34 0.63 5.73 13.73
CA THR A 34 1.50 6.66 14.45
C THR A 34 1.12 8.13 14.12
N ARG A 35 1.86 9.05 14.72
CA ARG A 35 1.57 10.48 14.55
C ARG A 35 1.76 10.91 13.08
N SER A 36 0.78 11.67 12.59
CA SER A 36 0.74 12.22 11.22
C SER A 36 0.50 11.19 10.12
N ASP A 37 0.07 9.96 10.46
CA ASP A 37 -0.32 8.97 9.45
C ASP A 37 -1.70 9.30 8.85
N CYS A 38 -1.94 8.74 7.66
CA CYS A 38 -3.27 8.63 7.05
C CYS A 38 -3.84 7.26 7.34
N PHE A 39 -4.94 7.20 8.08
CA PHE A 39 -5.64 5.96 8.36
C PHE A 39 -6.72 5.66 7.32
N PHE A 40 -6.75 4.45 6.80
CA PHE A 40 -7.77 3.97 5.87
C PHE A 40 -8.75 3.04 6.59
N ALA A 41 -9.98 3.49 6.76
CA ALA A 41 -11.06 2.72 7.33
C ALA A 41 -11.67 1.78 6.27
N THR A 42 -10.96 0.69 5.96
CA THR A 42 -11.40 -0.32 5.00
C THR A 42 -12.34 -1.34 5.64
N ARG A 43 -13.30 -1.84 4.87
CA ARG A 43 -14.15 -2.94 5.32
C ARG A 43 -13.46 -4.28 5.09
N GLY A 44 -13.10 -4.93 6.17
CA GLY A 44 -12.55 -6.28 6.14
C GLY A 44 -13.65 -7.36 6.18
N THR A 45 -13.23 -8.62 6.04
CA THR A 45 -14.16 -9.78 6.13
C THR A 45 -14.63 -10.09 7.54
N GLN A 46 -13.90 -9.65 8.58
CA GLN A 46 -14.18 -9.93 9.98
C GLN A 46 -14.50 -8.68 10.80
N SER A 47 -14.12 -7.50 10.35
CA SER A 47 -14.31 -6.24 11.07
C SER A 47 -14.47 -5.08 10.10
N ASP A 48 -15.22 -4.05 10.50
CA ASP A 48 -15.33 -2.79 9.78
C ASP A 48 -14.26 -1.82 10.32
N GLY A 49 -13.38 -1.34 9.42
CA GLY A 49 -12.34 -0.36 9.77
C GLY A 49 -12.88 0.96 10.32
N HIS A 50 -14.15 1.27 10.02
CA HIS A 50 -14.79 2.49 10.54
C HIS A 50 -14.92 2.49 12.07
N ASP A 51 -15.06 1.33 12.70
CA ASP A 51 -15.13 1.19 14.16
C ASP A 51 -13.82 1.61 14.85
N PHE A 52 -12.71 1.59 14.12
CA PHE A 52 -11.38 1.90 14.64
C PHE A 52 -10.92 3.34 14.32
N ILE A 53 -11.77 4.16 13.69
CA ILE A 53 -11.43 5.57 13.43
C ILE A 53 -11.10 6.33 14.73
N PRO A 54 -11.88 6.21 15.82
CA PRO A 54 -11.55 6.91 17.07
C PRO A 54 -10.17 6.51 17.63
N ASP A 55 -9.82 5.23 17.57
CA ASP A 55 -8.52 4.72 18.01
C ASP A 55 -7.36 5.26 17.17
N ALA A 56 -7.53 5.28 15.84
CA ALA A 56 -6.53 5.83 14.94
C ALA A 56 -6.29 7.32 15.18
N VAL A 57 -7.36 8.09 15.38
CA VAL A 57 -7.30 9.52 15.71
C VAL A 57 -6.63 9.75 17.07
N ALA A 58 -6.97 8.96 18.08
CA ALA A 58 -6.35 9.04 19.41
C ALA A 58 -4.83 8.77 19.38
N LYS A 59 -4.35 7.93 18.42
CA LYS A 59 -2.93 7.67 18.19
C LYS A 59 -2.23 8.73 17.34
N GLY A 60 -2.98 9.70 16.82
CA GLY A 60 -2.42 10.85 16.13
C GLY A 60 -2.49 10.79 14.61
N ALA A 61 -3.41 10.00 14.04
CA ALA A 61 -3.71 10.12 12.62
C ALA A 61 -4.07 11.56 12.27
N SER A 62 -3.44 12.10 11.24
CA SER A 62 -3.72 13.47 10.74
C SER A 62 -4.77 13.50 9.64
N ALA A 63 -4.98 12.34 9.00
CA ALA A 63 -6.01 12.16 7.98
C ALA A 63 -6.68 10.79 8.12
N VAL A 64 -7.95 10.72 7.72
CA VAL A 64 -8.75 9.50 7.69
C VAL A 64 -9.41 9.40 6.32
N VAL A 65 -9.24 8.28 5.64
CA VAL A 65 -10.00 7.92 4.43
C VAL A 65 -11.05 6.91 4.83
N CYS A 66 -12.32 7.19 4.53
CA CYS A 66 -13.45 6.37 4.94
C CYS A 66 -14.55 6.36 3.87
N GLU A 67 -15.44 5.38 3.91
CA GLU A 67 -16.62 5.32 3.03
C GLU A 67 -17.82 6.05 3.65
N GLN A 68 -17.83 6.18 4.97
CA GLN A 68 -18.85 6.91 5.72
C GLN A 68 -18.17 7.81 6.74
N LEU A 69 -18.60 9.08 6.76
CA LEU A 69 -18.11 10.02 7.75
C LEU A 69 -18.56 9.59 9.15
N PRO A 70 -17.68 9.52 10.15
CA PRO A 70 -18.08 9.25 11.52
C PRO A 70 -19.01 10.34 12.06
N ALA A 71 -19.90 9.99 13.01
CA ALA A 71 -20.84 10.93 13.63
C ALA A 71 -20.11 12.09 14.36
N GLU A 72 -18.94 11.80 14.91
CA GLU A 72 -18.08 12.79 15.56
C GLU A 72 -16.75 12.88 14.81
N THR A 73 -16.37 14.11 14.44
CA THR A 73 -15.10 14.40 13.79
C THR A 73 -14.17 15.14 14.75
N ALA A 74 -12.90 14.74 14.79
CA ALA A 74 -11.90 15.39 15.62
C ALA A 74 -11.36 16.67 14.95
N HIS A 75 -11.16 17.72 15.74
CA HIS A 75 -10.56 18.95 15.26
C HIS A 75 -9.10 18.70 14.82
N GLY A 76 -8.72 19.25 13.68
CA GLY A 76 -7.36 19.13 13.16
C GLY A 76 -7.08 17.82 12.41
N VAL A 77 -8.08 16.98 12.20
CA VAL A 77 -8.00 15.76 11.37
C VAL A 77 -8.76 15.98 10.05
N ALA A 78 -8.16 15.65 8.94
CA ALA A 78 -8.81 15.67 7.63
C ALA A 78 -9.56 14.36 7.39
N TYR A 79 -10.83 14.41 7.02
CA TYR A 79 -11.62 13.24 6.65
C TYR A 79 -11.95 13.29 5.16
N VAL A 80 -11.53 12.27 4.43
CA VAL A 80 -11.76 12.10 2.99
C VAL A 80 -12.77 10.97 2.80
N VAL A 81 -13.98 11.32 2.34
CA VAL A 81 -15.03 10.34 2.06
C VAL A 81 -14.90 9.88 0.61
N VAL A 82 -14.81 8.57 0.43
CA VAL A 82 -14.63 7.92 -0.88
C VAL A 82 -15.64 6.79 -1.06
N PRO A 83 -15.98 6.40 -2.29
CA PRO A 83 -16.90 5.29 -2.53
C PRO A 83 -16.28 3.90 -2.24
N ASP A 84 -14.95 3.79 -2.28
CA ASP A 84 -14.19 2.55 -2.05
C ASP A 84 -12.87 2.87 -1.34
N ALA A 85 -12.82 2.64 -0.03
CA ALA A 85 -11.64 2.92 0.78
C ALA A 85 -10.49 1.95 0.46
N ALA A 86 -10.79 0.70 0.09
CA ALA A 86 -9.76 -0.29 -0.23
C ALA A 86 -9.09 0.00 -1.59
N GLY A 87 -9.89 0.32 -2.62
CA GLY A 87 -9.35 0.77 -3.91
C GLY A 87 -8.56 2.06 -3.78
N THR A 88 -9.07 3.02 -2.99
CA THR A 88 -8.36 4.29 -2.73
C THR A 88 -7.02 4.05 -2.01
N LEU A 89 -6.96 3.09 -1.06
CA LEU A 89 -5.69 2.71 -0.41
C LEU A 89 -4.67 2.22 -1.44
N ALA A 90 -5.09 1.39 -2.41
CA ALA A 90 -4.20 0.88 -3.44
C ALA A 90 -3.66 2.00 -4.36
N ASP A 91 -4.53 2.88 -4.81
CA ASP A 91 -4.16 4.03 -5.66
C ASP A 91 -3.25 5.02 -4.92
N MET A 92 -3.59 5.34 -3.66
CA MET A 92 -2.78 6.23 -2.83
C MET A 92 -1.44 5.60 -2.46
N ALA A 93 -1.37 4.29 -2.20
CA ALA A 93 -0.10 3.60 -1.98
C ALA A 93 0.80 3.68 -3.23
N ALA A 94 0.25 3.44 -4.42
CA ALA A 94 1.01 3.56 -5.66
C ALA A 94 1.57 4.97 -5.84
N ALA A 95 0.76 6.01 -5.61
CA ALA A 95 1.19 7.40 -5.74
C ALA A 95 2.18 7.81 -4.64
N PHE A 96 1.94 7.40 -3.39
CA PHE A 96 2.81 7.70 -2.25
C PHE A 96 4.24 7.21 -2.46
N TYR A 97 4.40 6.02 -3.07
CA TYR A 97 5.69 5.45 -3.44
C TYR A 97 6.16 5.83 -4.85
N GLY A 98 5.54 6.80 -5.52
CA GLY A 98 5.97 7.33 -6.82
C GLY A 98 5.70 6.40 -8.00
N HIS A 99 4.65 5.58 -7.92
CA HIS A 99 4.24 4.63 -8.98
C HIS A 99 5.37 3.65 -9.40
N PRO A 100 5.97 2.90 -8.48
CA PRO A 100 7.14 2.07 -8.76
C PRO A 100 6.87 0.98 -9.82
N SER A 101 5.60 0.56 -9.96
CA SER A 101 5.18 -0.39 -10.99
C SER A 101 5.41 0.09 -12.43
N ARG A 102 5.59 1.39 -12.65
CA ARG A 102 5.89 1.97 -13.97
C ARG A 102 7.37 1.91 -14.32
N GLU A 103 8.23 1.73 -13.33
CA GLU A 103 9.68 1.67 -13.46
C GLU A 103 10.19 0.23 -13.62
N LEU A 104 9.35 -0.77 -13.27
CA LEU A 104 9.68 -2.19 -13.29
C LEU A 104 8.92 -2.90 -14.42
N LYS A 105 9.53 -3.90 -15.04
CA LYS A 105 8.85 -4.86 -15.91
C LYS A 105 8.17 -5.90 -15.03
N LEU A 106 6.88 -5.69 -14.75
CA LEU A 106 6.11 -6.59 -13.90
C LEU A 106 5.68 -7.84 -14.66
N VAL A 107 5.91 -9.01 -14.07
CA VAL A 107 5.47 -10.31 -14.59
C VAL A 107 4.61 -10.98 -13.53
N GLY A 108 3.30 -10.92 -13.71
CA GLY A 108 2.32 -11.55 -12.84
C GLY A 108 2.06 -13.00 -13.25
N ILE A 109 2.12 -13.93 -12.30
CA ILE A 109 1.84 -15.35 -12.49
C ILE A 109 0.56 -15.73 -11.75
N THR A 110 -0.45 -16.14 -12.48
CA THR A 110 -1.72 -16.62 -11.90
C THR A 110 -1.92 -18.11 -12.21
N GLY A 111 -2.74 -18.79 -11.40
CA GLY A 111 -3.06 -20.20 -11.57
C GLY A 111 -3.36 -20.88 -10.23
N THR A 112 -3.89 -22.09 -10.28
CA THR A 112 -4.17 -22.91 -9.09
C THR A 112 -2.90 -23.53 -8.50
N ASN A 113 -1.96 -23.98 -9.36
CA ASN A 113 -0.70 -24.61 -8.96
C ASN A 113 0.48 -24.01 -9.73
N GLY A 114 1.70 -24.16 -9.19
CA GLY A 114 2.95 -23.81 -9.85
C GLY A 114 3.31 -22.33 -9.84
N LYS A 115 2.49 -21.42 -9.32
CA LYS A 115 2.77 -19.98 -9.30
C LYS A 115 4.15 -19.66 -8.73
N THR A 116 4.40 -20.06 -7.48
CA THR A 116 5.67 -19.81 -6.80
C THR A 116 6.86 -20.39 -7.52
N THR A 117 6.72 -21.64 -8.01
CA THR A 117 7.78 -22.31 -8.78
C THR A 117 8.10 -21.56 -10.08
N THR A 118 7.08 -21.18 -10.84
CA THR A 118 7.25 -20.44 -12.10
C THR A 118 7.87 -19.07 -11.85
N ALA A 119 7.37 -18.32 -10.84
CA ALA A 119 7.92 -17.03 -10.50
C ALA A 119 9.40 -17.13 -10.09
N THR A 120 9.75 -18.14 -9.28
CA THR A 120 11.13 -18.37 -8.85
C THR A 120 12.03 -18.75 -10.01
N LEU A 121 11.61 -19.66 -10.89
CA LEU A 121 12.39 -20.06 -12.07
C LEU A 121 12.64 -18.89 -13.02
N LEU A 122 11.63 -18.07 -13.28
CA LEU A 122 11.80 -16.85 -14.11
C LEU A 122 12.73 -15.84 -13.46
N TYR A 123 12.60 -15.62 -12.16
CA TYR A 123 13.51 -14.78 -11.40
C TYR A 123 14.95 -15.29 -11.52
N ASP A 124 15.19 -16.57 -11.27
CA ASP A 124 16.53 -17.17 -11.33
C ASP A 124 17.11 -17.12 -12.77
N LEU A 125 16.29 -17.35 -13.80
CA LEU A 125 16.68 -17.24 -15.20
C LEU A 125 17.14 -15.80 -15.53
N VAL A 126 16.33 -14.81 -15.18
CA VAL A 126 16.63 -13.40 -15.49
C VAL A 126 17.90 -12.95 -14.74
N ARG A 127 18.07 -13.41 -13.49
CA ARG A 127 19.31 -13.19 -12.73
C ARG A 127 20.53 -13.83 -13.38
N ALA A 128 20.40 -15.06 -13.88
CA ALA A 128 21.48 -15.76 -14.60
C ALA A 128 21.87 -15.05 -15.91
N LEU A 129 20.93 -14.33 -16.53
CA LEU A 129 21.17 -13.50 -17.71
C LEU A 129 21.83 -12.15 -17.38
N GLY A 130 22.12 -11.86 -16.10
CA GLY A 130 22.81 -10.67 -15.64
C GLY A 130 21.90 -9.47 -15.30
N TYR A 131 20.57 -9.64 -15.31
CA TYR A 131 19.64 -8.58 -14.92
C TYR A 131 19.40 -8.57 -13.43
N LYS A 132 19.15 -7.41 -12.85
CA LYS A 132 18.62 -7.29 -11.51
C LYS A 132 17.11 -7.52 -11.51
N ALA A 133 16.64 -8.32 -10.56
CA ALA A 133 15.22 -8.67 -10.45
C ALA A 133 14.78 -8.74 -9.00
N GLY A 134 13.48 -8.51 -8.79
CA GLY A 134 12.77 -8.75 -7.55
C GLY A 134 11.80 -9.92 -7.68
N LEU A 135 11.45 -10.53 -6.55
CA LEU A 135 10.48 -11.61 -6.45
C LEU A 135 9.52 -11.35 -5.30
N VAL A 136 8.24 -11.38 -5.57
CA VAL A 136 7.16 -11.38 -4.57
C VAL A 136 6.42 -12.71 -4.68
N SER A 137 6.60 -13.60 -3.72
CA SER A 137 5.95 -14.91 -3.74
C SER A 137 5.25 -15.21 -2.42
N THR A 138 4.51 -16.31 -2.36
CA THR A 138 3.82 -16.76 -1.14
C THR A 138 4.79 -17.25 -0.04
N VAL A 139 6.04 -17.49 -0.37
CA VAL A 139 7.03 -18.07 0.53
C VAL A 139 8.13 -17.07 0.88
N VAL A 140 8.54 -16.25 -0.09
CA VAL A 140 9.69 -15.38 0.06
C VAL A 140 9.52 -14.11 -0.78
N TYR A 141 10.01 -13.00 -0.26
CA TYR A 141 10.22 -11.77 -1.00
C TYR A 141 11.72 -11.56 -1.20
N LYS A 142 12.13 -11.25 -2.44
CA LYS A 142 13.53 -10.94 -2.77
C LYS A 142 13.58 -9.54 -3.38
N VAL A 143 14.38 -8.68 -2.77
CA VAL A 143 14.63 -7.31 -3.23
C VAL A 143 16.13 -7.16 -3.40
N GLY A 144 16.62 -7.10 -4.63
CA GLY A 144 18.05 -7.17 -4.89
C GLY A 144 18.68 -8.44 -4.29
N GLU A 145 19.62 -8.26 -3.36
CA GLU A 145 20.27 -9.36 -2.63
C GLU A 145 19.54 -9.71 -1.31
N ARG A 146 18.61 -8.89 -0.87
CA ARG A 146 17.90 -9.10 0.40
C ARG A 146 16.76 -10.11 0.21
N ILE A 147 16.72 -11.07 1.12
CA ILE A 147 15.67 -12.09 1.20
C ILE A 147 14.87 -11.86 2.49
N VAL A 148 13.55 -11.78 2.35
CA VAL A 148 12.62 -11.62 3.47
C VAL A 148 11.57 -12.72 3.40
N GLU A 149 11.31 -13.39 4.51
CA GLU A 149 10.23 -14.39 4.58
C GLU A 149 8.87 -13.73 4.33
N ALA A 150 8.04 -14.38 3.53
CA ALA A 150 6.69 -13.91 3.28
C ALA A 150 5.81 -14.15 4.51
N THR A 151 5.14 -13.13 4.98
CA THR A 151 4.19 -13.22 6.10
C THR A 151 2.75 -13.46 5.62
N HIS A 152 2.48 -13.21 4.35
CA HIS A 152 1.15 -13.34 3.72
C HIS A 152 1.30 -13.80 2.28
N THR A 153 0.27 -14.45 1.75
CA THR A 153 0.21 -14.92 0.35
C THR A 153 0.34 -13.77 -0.64
N THR A 154 -0.31 -12.65 -0.36
CA THR A 154 -0.18 -11.40 -1.12
C THR A 154 0.04 -10.28 -0.12
N PRO A 155 1.07 -9.45 -0.26
CA PRO A 155 1.25 -8.28 0.59
C PRO A 155 0.09 -7.31 0.41
N ASP A 156 -0.21 -6.55 1.46
CA ASP A 156 -1.12 -5.42 1.34
C ASP A 156 -0.57 -4.35 0.36
N PRO A 157 -1.43 -3.45 -0.16
CA PRO A 157 -1.01 -2.48 -1.16
C PRO A 157 0.12 -1.56 -0.72
N VAL A 158 0.18 -1.19 0.56
CA VAL A 158 1.21 -0.30 1.10
C VAL A 158 2.55 -1.01 1.07
N ARG A 159 2.61 -2.22 1.62
CA ARG A 159 3.82 -3.04 1.65
C ARG A 159 4.30 -3.43 0.25
N LEU A 160 3.35 -3.79 -0.64
CA LEU A 160 3.68 -4.14 -2.02
C LEU A 160 4.35 -2.97 -2.75
N ASN A 161 3.78 -1.77 -2.68
CA ASN A 161 4.35 -0.59 -3.33
C ASN A 161 5.67 -0.16 -2.68
N ALA A 162 5.81 -0.28 -1.36
CA ALA A 162 7.09 -0.04 -0.67
C ALA A 162 8.19 -0.97 -1.18
N MET A 163 7.91 -2.28 -1.31
CA MET A 163 8.86 -3.25 -1.84
C MET A 163 9.21 -2.99 -3.30
N MET A 164 8.22 -2.65 -4.14
CA MET A 164 8.49 -2.29 -5.54
C MET A 164 9.32 -1.01 -5.65
N ARG A 165 9.11 -0.03 -4.77
CA ARG A 165 9.96 1.17 -4.70
C ARG A 165 11.39 0.81 -4.35
N GLU A 166 11.58 -0.01 -3.33
CA GLU A 166 12.91 -0.50 -2.96
C GLU A 166 13.58 -1.28 -4.10
N MET A 167 12.82 -2.15 -4.82
CA MET A 167 13.35 -2.84 -6.01
C MET A 167 13.83 -1.86 -7.09
N ALA A 168 13.03 -0.82 -7.37
CA ALA A 168 13.41 0.19 -8.35
C ALA A 168 14.63 1.00 -7.91
N ASP A 169 14.72 1.38 -6.64
CA ASP A 169 15.87 2.11 -6.07
C ASP A 169 17.17 1.27 -6.08
N GLU A 170 17.05 -0.05 -5.89
CA GLU A 170 18.16 -1.02 -6.04
C GLU A 170 18.54 -1.27 -7.52
N GLY A 171 17.80 -0.69 -8.46
CA GLY A 171 18.04 -0.82 -9.90
C GLY A 171 17.55 -2.16 -10.47
N CYS A 172 16.55 -2.80 -9.85
CA CYS A 172 15.89 -3.94 -10.48
C CYS A 172 15.15 -3.50 -11.75
N GLU A 173 15.24 -4.31 -12.80
CA GLU A 173 14.50 -4.09 -14.05
C GLU A 173 13.20 -4.92 -14.08
N TYR A 174 13.17 -6.05 -13.40
CA TYR A 174 12.06 -7.00 -13.40
C TYR A 174 11.54 -7.22 -11.98
N CYS A 175 10.22 -7.44 -11.88
CA CYS A 175 9.58 -7.94 -10.68
C CYS A 175 8.63 -9.08 -11.05
N PHE A 176 8.85 -10.26 -10.48
CA PHE A 176 8.02 -11.45 -10.65
C PHE A 176 7.12 -11.63 -9.43
N MET A 177 5.79 -11.86 -9.66
CA MET A 177 4.81 -12.04 -8.59
C MET A 177 3.70 -13.04 -8.96
#